data_1726d140fafaf0053693216ead16e4c0
#
_entry.id   1726d140fafaf0053693216ead16e4c0
#
_cell.length_a   1.000
_cell.length_b   1.000
_cell.length_c   1.000
_cell.angle_alpha   90.00
_cell.angle_beta   90.00
_cell.angle_gamma   90.00
#
_symmetry.space_group_name_H-M   'P 1'
#
loop_
_entity.id
_entity.type
_entity.pdbx_description
1 polymer ?
#
loop_
_entity_poly.entity_id
_entity_poly.type
_entity_poly.pdbx_seq_one_letter_code
_entity_poly.pdbx_strand_id
1 'polypeptide(L)'
;CLVGSEMCIRDSRTVIDNCEEVVFEEKKIEEAPAYCLIDRFGYTRCVDVATFERNQEAAFAENRFVFLVKNTGRICLFTNTGQLYTVKVSDLPFGKFRDKAIPLDNVSNFDSTREQLLLAVGQSDLNLYRLLFVTKQGMTKMVDGGEFDVMKRTVAATKLQEGDEVANVCVYQDQKYIILQSKDGFFLRFEVEEIPEKKKNAVGVRGMKLSDGDEIEAVFYTRPGDETSVEYKSRTLVLNQLKLAHRDSKGC
;
A
#
# COMPACT_ATOMS: atom_id res chain seq x y z
N CYS A 1 -56.53 60.52 -26.31
CA CYS A 1 -56.87 60.55 -24.90
C CYS A 1 -55.90 59.73 -24.07
N LEU A 2 -55.32 60.47 -23.22
CA LEU A 2 -54.33 60.06 -22.23
C LEU A 2 -54.91 59.33 -21.05
N VAL A 3 -54.25 58.39 -20.51
CA VAL A 3 -54.18 58.19 -19.05
C VAL A 3 -52.81 57.64 -18.70
N GLY A 4 -52.08 58.38 -17.92
CA GLY A 4 -50.83 57.92 -17.28
C GLY A 4 -51.15 57.04 -16.10
N SER A 5 -50.31 56.03 -15.86
CA SER A 5 -50.29 55.33 -14.62
C SER A 5 -48.90 55.51 -13.98
N GLU A 6 -48.90 56.20 -12.87
CA GLU A 6 -47.76 56.34 -11.98
C GLU A 6 -47.42 55.01 -11.36
N MET A 7 -46.20 54.61 -11.61
CA MET A 7 -45.66 53.40 -10.99
C MET A 7 -44.96 53.81 -9.70
N CYS A 8 -45.60 53.52 -8.56
CA CYS A 8 -44.98 53.71 -7.25
C CYS A 8 -43.77 52.78 -7.09
N ILE A 9 -42.59 53.38 -7.12
CA ILE A 9 -41.36 52.72 -6.71
C ILE A 9 -41.36 52.69 -5.18
N ARG A 10 -41.65 51.57 -4.61
CA ARG A 10 -41.39 51.31 -3.18
C ARG A 10 -39.90 51.20 -3.00
N ASP A 11 -39.32 52.17 -2.35
CA ASP A 11 -37.96 52.21 -1.87
C ASP A 11 -37.79 51.16 -0.74
N SER A 12 -37.30 49.99 -1.09
CA SER A 12 -36.90 48.99 -0.11
C SER A 12 -35.48 49.30 0.31
N ARG A 13 -35.32 50.07 1.37
CA ARG A 13 -34.03 50.18 2.05
C ARG A 13 -33.72 48.82 2.71
N THR A 14 -32.92 48.02 2.04
CA THR A 14 -32.25 46.87 2.65
C THR A 14 -31.14 47.41 3.53
N VAL A 15 -31.33 47.36 4.82
CA VAL A 15 -30.25 47.58 5.79
C VAL A 15 -29.28 46.42 5.60
N ILE A 16 -28.10 46.73 5.05
CA ILE A 16 -27.00 45.78 5.06
C ILE A 16 -26.47 45.79 6.50
N ASP A 17 -26.91 44.82 7.27
CA ASP A 17 -26.34 44.52 8.55
C ASP A 17 -24.87 44.13 8.31
N ASN A 18 -23.95 44.73 9.04
CA ASN A 18 -22.53 44.38 9.00
C ASN A 18 -22.41 42.93 9.42
N CYS A 19 -22.35 42.03 8.42
CA CYS A 19 -21.80 40.71 8.64
C CYS A 19 -20.33 40.91 9.01
N GLU A 20 -20.01 40.77 10.28
CA GLU A 20 -18.64 40.57 10.70
C GLU A 20 -18.10 39.42 9.83
N GLU A 21 -17.07 39.73 9.04
CA GLU A 21 -16.31 38.71 8.33
C GLU A 21 -15.80 37.72 9.41
N VAL A 22 -16.46 36.61 9.52
CA VAL A 22 -15.93 35.47 10.27
C VAL A 22 -14.69 35.03 9.51
N VAL A 23 -13.56 35.59 9.88
CA VAL A 23 -12.25 35.09 9.44
C VAL A 23 -12.16 33.68 9.97
N PHE A 24 -12.44 32.71 9.12
CA PHE A 24 -12.08 31.33 9.36
C PHE A 24 -10.55 31.29 9.38
N GLU A 25 -9.96 31.46 10.56
CA GLU A 25 -8.59 31.03 10.76
C GLU A 25 -8.57 29.53 10.49
N GLU A 26 -8.11 29.15 9.31
CA GLU A 26 -7.69 27.79 9.03
C GLU A 26 -6.62 27.46 10.10
N LYS A 27 -7.02 26.74 11.15
CA LYS A 27 -6.05 26.17 12.09
C LYS A 27 -5.10 25.34 11.25
N LYS A 28 -3.91 25.86 10.98
CA LYS A 28 -2.81 25.07 10.41
C LYS A 28 -2.62 23.90 11.34
N ILE A 29 -3.05 22.72 10.90
CA ILE A 29 -2.80 21.49 11.63
C ILE A 29 -1.28 21.33 11.62
N GLU A 30 -0.67 21.40 12.79
CA GLU A 30 0.76 21.18 12.93
C GLU A 30 1.07 19.76 12.46
N GLU A 31 2.03 19.64 11.53
CA GLU A 31 2.49 18.34 11.07
C GLU A 31 3.23 17.64 12.21
N ALA A 32 2.73 16.48 12.60
CA ALA A 32 3.33 15.63 13.60
C ALA A 32 3.52 14.21 13.06
N PRO A 33 4.64 13.55 13.42
CA PRO A 33 4.84 12.16 13.08
C PRO A 33 3.93 11.27 13.94
N ALA A 34 3.45 10.19 13.33
CA ALA A 34 2.64 9.17 13.99
C ALA A 34 2.98 7.79 13.43
N TYR A 35 2.75 6.75 14.20
CA TYR A 35 2.85 5.37 13.71
C TYR A 35 1.47 4.84 13.35
N CYS A 36 1.34 4.35 12.12
CA CYS A 36 0.18 3.60 11.68
C CYS A 36 0.40 2.12 11.97
N LEU A 37 -0.57 1.51 12.62
CA LEU A 37 -0.58 0.10 13.01
C LEU A 37 -1.74 -0.58 12.29
N ILE A 38 -1.47 -1.63 11.56
CA ILE A 38 -2.49 -2.45 10.89
C ILE A 38 -2.27 -3.90 11.29
N ASP A 39 -3.27 -4.50 11.93
CA ASP A 39 -3.19 -5.89 12.35
C ASP A 39 -3.40 -6.86 11.18
N ARG A 40 -3.30 -8.16 11.46
CA ARG A 40 -3.47 -9.22 10.46
C ARG A 40 -4.90 -9.37 9.95
N PHE A 41 -5.88 -8.74 10.62
CA PHE A 41 -7.29 -8.76 10.25
C PHE A 41 -7.72 -7.49 9.51
N GLY A 42 -6.80 -6.54 9.29
CA GLY A 42 -7.07 -5.29 8.60
C GLY A 42 -7.66 -4.19 9.50
N TYR A 43 -7.57 -4.32 10.82
CA TYR A 43 -7.92 -3.23 11.74
C TYR A 43 -6.74 -2.26 11.85
N THR A 44 -7.05 -0.99 11.78
CA THR A 44 -6.05 0.08 11.77
C THR A 44 -6.28 1.11 12.86
N ARG A 45 -5.19 1.68 13.33
CA ARG A 45 -5.14 2.83 14.25
C ARG A 45 -3.80 3.56 14.12
N CYS A 46 -3.77 4.80 14.55
CA CYS A 46 -2.54 5.58 14.65
C CYS A 46 -2.25 5.91 16.11
N VAL A 47 -0.97 5.93 16.44
CA VAL A 47 -0.46 6.31 17.78
C VAL A 47 0.66 7.33 17.62
N ASP A 48 0.87 8.17 18.64
CA ASP A 48 2.03 9.06 18.68
C ASP A 48 3.35 8.27 18.84
N VAL A 49 4.46 8.93 18.52
CA VAL A 49 5.80 8.31 18.57
C VAL A 49 6.14 7.84 19.99
N ALA A 50 5.84 8.62 21.01
CA ALA A 50 6.15 8.27 22.40
C ALA A 50 5.32 7.06 22.90
N THR A 51 4.07 6.94 22.44
CA THR A 51 3.23 5.78 22.72
C THR A 51 3.76 4.54 22.00
N PHE A 52 4.21 4.69 20.75
CA PHE A 52 4.81 3.60 19.99
C PHE A 52 6.10 3.10 20.66
N GLU A 53 7.02 3.98 21.00
CA GLU A 53 8.30 3.62 21.62
C GLU A 53 8.12 2.82 22.92
N ARG A 54 7.11 3.18 23.74
CA ARG A 54 6.78 2.46 24.98
C ARG A 54 6.17 1.07 24.75
N ASN A 55 5.64 0.80 23.56
CA ASN A 55 4.93 -0.45 23.22
C ASN A 55 5.50 -1.12 21.97
N GLN A 56 6.74 -0.84 21.60
CA GLN A 56 7.34 -1.25 20.32
C GLN A 56 7.27 -2.77 20.08
N GLU A 57 7.64 -3.56 21.09
CA GLU A 57 7.60 -5.03 20.96
C GLU A 57 6.18 -5.55 20.71
N ALA A 58 5.20 -5.06 21.48
CA ALA A 58 3.80 -5.44 21.29
C ALA A 58 3.26 -4.95 19.94
N ALA A 59 3.67 -3.75 19.49
CA ALA A 59 3.26 -3.22 18.20
C ALA A 59 3.70 -4.13 17.05
N PHE A 60 4.94 -4.59 17.03
CA PHE A 60 5.42 -5.52 16.01
C PHE A 60 4.87 -6.94 16.15
N ALA A 61 4.57 -7.39 17.37
CA ALA A 61 4.01 -8.73 17.60
C ALA A 61 2.52 -8.83 17.19
N GLU A 62 1.74 -7.78 17.45
CA GLU A 62 0.29 -7.78 17.23
C GLU A 62 -0.11 -7.31 15.83
N ASN A 63 0.73 -6.48 15.17
CA ASN A 63 0.38 -5.87 13.89
C ASN A 63 1.22 -6.43 12.74
N ARG A 64 0.58 -6.59 11.58
CA ARG A 64 1.23 -7.02 10.35
C ARG A 64 2.04 -5.90 9.70
N PHE A 65 1.52 -4.67 9.76
CA PHE A 65 2.17 -3.49 9.22
C PHE A 65 2.31 -2.43 10.29
N VAL A 66 3.52 -1.94 10.45
CA VAL A 66 3.90 -0.88 11.39
C VAL A 66 4.83 0.07 10.66
N PHE A 67 4.40 1.31 10.47
CA PHE A 67 5.18 2.29 9.72
C PHE A 67 4.90 3.72 10.16
N LEU A 68 5.90 4.57 9.97
CA LEU A 68 5.82 6.00 10.30
C LEU A 68 5.03 6.74 9.22
N VAL A 69 4.18 7.67 9.64
CA VAL A 69 3.42 8.56 8.76
C VAL A 69 3.35 9.96 9.37
N LYS A 70 2.97 10.94 8.55
CA LYS A 70 2.57 12.26 9.07
C LYS A 70 1.06 12.27 9.28
N ASN A 71 0.59 12.95 10.34
CA ASN A 71 -0.85 13.09 10.64
C ASN A 71 -1.65 13.75 9.50
N THR A 72 -1.00 14.58 8.68
CA THR A 72 -1.56 15.24 7.49
C THR A 72 -1.39 14.41 6.20
N GLY A 73 -0.67 13.29 6.28
CA GLY A 73 -0.31 12.45 5.15
C GLY A 73 -1.40 11.47 4.73
N ARG A 74 -0.99 10.54 3.89
CA ARG A 74 -1.82 9.42 3.40
C ARG A 74 -1.08 8.12 3.55
N ILE A 75 -1.83 7.04 3.65
CA ILE A 75 -1.32 5.68 3.54
C ILE A 75 -1.76 5.06 2.21
N CYS A 76 -0.94 4.16 1.70
CA CYS A 76 -1.17 3.40 0.48
C CYS A 76 -1.35 1.93 0.83
N LEU A 77 -2.43 1.34 0.32
CA LEU A 77 -2.81 -0.05 0.53
C LEU A 77 -2.79 -0.77 -0.82
N PHE A 78 -1.90 -1.73 -0.98
CA PHE A 78 -1.77 -2.55 -2.20
C PHE A 78 -2.43 -3.90 -2.00
N THR A 79 -3.26 -4.32 -2.96
CA THR A 79 -4.06 -5.54 -2.87
C THR A 79 -3.69 -6.59 -3.93
N ASN A 80 -4.11 -7.84 -3.70
CA ASN A 80 -3.92 -8.94 -4.63
C ASN A 80 -4.65 -8.74 -5.97
N THR A 81 -5.70 -7.92 -6.00
CA THR A 81 -6.42 -7.56 -7.24
C THR A 81 -5.67 -6.53 -8.09
N GLY A 82 -4.47 -6.11 -7.65
CA GLY A 82 -3.67 -5.10 -8.35
C GLY A 82 -4.20 -3.68 -8.20
N GLN A 83 -5.02 -3.42 -7.18
CA GLN A 83 -5.50 -2.09 -6.82
C GLN A 83 -4.63 -1.43 -5.77
N LEU A 84 -4.61 -0.11 -5.80
CA LEU A 84 -4.06 0.76 -4.76
C LEU A 84 -5.20 1.59 -4.19
N TYR A 85 -5.36 1.55 -2.89
CA TYR A 85 -6.26 2.44 -2.14
C TYR A 85 -5.44 3.44 -1.34
N THR A 86 -5.83 4.70 -1.36
CA THR A 86 -5.22 5.74 -0.54
C THR A 86 -6.19 6.20 0.53
N VAL A 87 -5.71 6.29 1.77
CA VAL A 87 -6.48 6.73 2.94
C VAL A 87 -5.76 7.89 3.60
N LYS A 88 -6.49 8.93 3.98
CA LYS A 88 -5.92 10.03 4.77
C LYS A 88 -5.65 9.54 6.19
N VAL A 89 -4.49 9.89 6.74
CA VAL A 89 -4.16 9.58 8.13
C VAL A 89 -5.15 10.24 9.09
N SER A 90 -5.68 11.42 8.74
CA SER A 90 -6.71 12.13 9.52
C SER A 90 -8.04 11.37 9.65
N ASP A 91 -8.31 10.42 8.75
CA ASP A 91 -9.54 9.61 8.78
C ASP A 91 -9.37 8.35 9.67
N LEU A 92 -8.14 8.11 10.15
CA LEU A 92 -7.81 6.98 11.02
C LEU A 92 -7.96 7.35 12.49
N PRO A 93 -8.38 6.42 13.36
CA PRO A 93 -8.43 6.68 14.79
C PRO A 93 -7.03 6.93 15.34
N PHE A 94 -6.88 8.01 16.07
CA PHE A 94 -5.64 8.41 16.72
C PHE A 94 -5.83 8.39 18.24
N GLY A 95 -5.00 7.65 18.96
CA GLY A 95 -5.16 7.52 20.40
C GLY A 95 -4.08 6.69 21.07
N LYS A 96 -4.45 6.04 22.18
CA LYS A 96 -3.55 5.18 22.96
C LYS A 96 -3.36 3.83 22.25
N PHE A 97 -2.29 3.12 22.62
CA PHE A 97 -1.94 1.83 22.01
C PHE A 97 -3.09 0.78 22.08
N ARG A 98 -3.89 0.79 23.15
CA ARG A 98 -5.00 -0.16 23.35
C ARG A 98 -6.38 0.39 23.01
N ASP A 99 -6.45 1.58 22.42
CA ASP A 99 -7.72 2.14 21.99
C ASP A 99 -8.29 1.32 20.81
N LYS A 100 -9.58 1.47 20.60
CA LYS A 100 -10.30 0.71 19.58
C LYS A 100 -9.79 1.04 18.17
N ALA A 101 -9.32 0.03 17.45
CA ALA A 101 -9.02 0.12 16.04
C ALA A 101 -10.30 0.01 15.19
N ILE A 102 -10.24 0.46 13.95
CA ILE A 102 -11.34 0.34 12.98
C ILE A 102 -10.88 -0.47 11.77
N PRO A 103 -11.78 -1.23 11.11
CA PRO A 103 -11.43 -1.94 9.89
C PRO A 103 -11.13 -0.96 8.75
N LEU A 104 -10.17 -1.31 7.90
CA LEU A 104 -9.80 -0.54 6.71
C LEU A 104 -10.96 -0.36 5.73
N ASP A 105 -11.88 -1.32 5.69
CA ASP A 105 -13.12 -1.26 4.90
C ASP A 105 -13.97 -0.02 5.21
N ASN A 106 -13.92 0.47 6.44
CA ASN A 106 -14.72 1.62 6.86
C ASN A 106 -14.16 2.97 6.40
N VAL A 107 -12.87 3.03 6.06
CA VAL A 107 -12.16 4.27 5.74
C VAL A 107 -11.63 4.31 4.30
N SER A 108 -11.73 3.20 3.59
CA SER A 108 -11.27 3.05 2.21
C SER A 108 -12.30 2.34 1.34
N ASN A 109 -12.00 2.24 0.05
CA ASN A 109 -12.77 1.40 -0.89
C ASN A 109 -12.27 -0.06 -0.91
N PHE A 110 -11.35 -0.41 0.00
CA PHE A 110 -10.89 -1.78 0.19
C PHE A 110 -12.04 -2.65 0.73
N ASP A 111 -12.16 -3.85 0.21
CA ASP A 111 -13.17 -4.84 0.63
C ASP A 111 -12.46 -6.13 1.05
N SER A 112 -12.31 -6.32 2.35
CA SER A 112 -11.62 -7.48 2.93
C SER A 112 -12.30 -8.82 2.61
N THR A 113 -13.54 -8.81 2.14
CA THR A 113 -14.25 -10.03 1.70
C THR A 113 -13.84 -10.49 0.31
N ARG A 114 -13.27 -9.60 -0.51
CA ARG A 114 -12.93 -9.84 -1.92
C ARG A 114 -11.44 -9.74 -2.21
N GLU A 115 -10.72 -9.03 -1.38
CA GLU A 115 -9.32 -8.67 -1.62
C GLU A 115 -8.47 -8.98 -0.40
N GLN A 116 -7.18 -9.19 -0.65
CA GLN A 116 -6.19 -9.33 0.39
C GLN A 116 -5.23 -8.14 0.36
N LEU A 117 -4.99 -7.57 1.52
CA LEU A 117 -3.97 -6.55 1.69
C LEU A 117 -2.57 -7.20 1.61
N LEU A 118 -1.76 -6.78 0.65
CA LEU A 118 -0.40 -7.28 0.45
C LEU A 118 0.65 -6.38 1.07
N LEU A 119 0.50 -5.07 0.93
CA LEU A 119 1.43 -4.08 1.45
C LEU A 119 0.68 -2.83 1.91
N ALA A 120 1.08 -2.28 3.04
CA ALA A 120 0.64 -0.96 3.52
C ALA A 120 1.86 -0.12 3.88
N VAL A 121 1.91 1.11 3.38
CA VAL A 121 3.02 2.05 3.58
C VAL A 121 2.54 3.50 3.59
N GLY A 122 3.33 4.41 4.17
CA GLY A 122 3.10 5.84 4.06
C GLY A 122 3.35 6.33 2.62
N GLN A 123 2.45 7.17 2.10
CA GLN A 123 2.57 7.68 0.73
C GLN A 123 3.82 8.55 0.53
N SER A 124 4.18 9.36 1.52
CA SER A 124 5.36 10.23 1.47
C SER A 124 6.66 9.47 1.24
N ASP A 125 6.76 8.26 1.76
CA ASP A 125 7.98 7.47 1.70
C ASP A 125 8.13 6.73 0.36
N LEU A 126 7.02 6.51 -0.35
CA LEU A 126 7.04 5.79 -1.63
C LEU A 126 7.95 6.46 -2.66
N ASN A 127 8.01 7.80 -2.69
CA ASN A 127 8.88 8.54 -3.63
C ASN A 127 10.37 8.23 -3.45
N LEU A 128 10.77 7.65 -2.31
CA LEU A 128 12.16 7.31 -2.00
C LEU A 128 12.52 5.88 -2.43
N TYR A 129 11.53 5.07 -2.79
CA TYR A 129 11.71 3.65 -3.01
C TYR A 129 11.15 3.19 -4.36
N ARG A 130 11.54 2.00 -4.74
CA ARG A 130 10.93 1.21 -5.82
C ARG A 130 10.16 0.06 -5.21
N LEU A 131 9.11 -0.38 -5.88
CA LEU A 131 8.29 -1.51 -5.47
C LEU A 131 8.50 -2.69 -6.41
N LEU A 132 8.71 -3.86 -5.83
CA LEU A 132 8.74 -5.13 -6.54
C LEU A 132 7.34 -5.75 -6.53
N PHE A 133 6.84 -6.08 -7.70
CA PHE A 133 5.58 -6.78 -7.90
C PHE A 133 5.85 -8.18 -8.43
N VAL A 134 5.22 -9.17 -7.84
CA VAL A 134 5.19 -10.55 -8.33
C VAL A 134 3.74 -10.98 -8.42
N THR A 135 3.36 -11.57 -9.55
CA THR A 135 2.01 -12.11 -9.74
C THR A 135 1.98 -13.62 -9.55
N LYS A 136 0.78 -14.19 -9.37
CA LYS A 136 0.58 -15.64 -9.25
C LYS A 136 0.98 -16.38 -10.52
N GLN A 137 0.81 -15.78 -11.70
CA GLN A 137 1.28 -16.35 -12.97
C GLN A 137 2.79 -16.15 -13.21
N GLY A 138 3.53 -15.71 -12.19
CA GLY A 138 4.98 -15.62 -12.23
C GLY A 138 5.53 -14.39 -12.97
N MET A 139 4.71 -13.36 -13.22
CA MET A 139 5.18 -12.11 -13.79
C MET A 139 5.82 -11.26 -12.70
N THR A 140 6.90 -10.56 -13.06
CA THR A 140 7.65 -9.69 -12.14
C THR A 140 7.94 -8.33 -12.77
N LYS A 141 7.96 -7.30 -11.97
CA LYS A 141 8.43 -5.96 -12.35
C LYS A 141 8.87 -5.15 -11.15
N MET A 142 9.68 -4.16 -11.42
CA MET A 142 9.99 -3.09 -10.49
C MET A 142 9.29 -1.82 -10.95
N VAL A 143 8.71 -1.06 -10.03
CA VAL A 143 8.00 0.20 -10.32
C VAL A 143 8.54 1.28 -9.43
N ASP A 144 8.79 2.46 -9.99
CA ASP A 144 9.14 3.66 -9.22
C ASP A 144 7.98 4.03 -8.29
N GLY A 145 8.29 4.22 -7.00
CA GLY A 145 7.28 4.54 -6.01
C GLY A 145 6.59 5.89 -6.23
N GLY A 146 7.23 6.81 -6.92
CA GLY A 146 6.66 8.10 -7.30
C GLY A 146 5.43 7.98 -8.22
N GLU A 147 5.28 6.86 -8.94
CA GLU A 147 4.07 6.61 -9.74
C GLU A 147 2.81 6.40 -8.88
N PHE A 148 2.98 6.18 -7.59
CA PHE A 148 1.90 5.98 -6.61
C PHE A 148 1.62 7.23 -5.77
N ASP A 149 2.28 8.35 -6.05
CA ASP A 149 1.96 9.64 -5.46
C ASP A 149 0.71 10.21 -6.14
N VAL A 150 -0.43 9.70 -5.74
CA VAL A 150 -1.74 10.00 -6.34
C VAL A 150 -2.72 10.51 -5.30
N MET A 151 -3.58 11.44 -5.71
CA MET A 151 -4.62 12.01 -4.86
C MET A 151 -5.94 11.22 -4.90
N LYS A 152 -6.11 10.35 -5.90
CA LYS A 152 -7.31 9.53 -6.06
C LYS A 152 -7.37 8.44 -5.00
N ARG A 153 -8.57 8.18 -4.46
CA ARG A 153 -8.79 7.15 -3.43
C ARG A 153 -8.55 5.72 -3.94
N THR A 154 -8.74 5.49 -5.24
CA THR A 154 -8.54 4.17 -5.87
C THR A 154 -7.87 4.34 -7.22
N VAL A 155 -6.80 3.62 -7.44
CA VAL A 155 -6.09 3.53 -8.73
C VAL A 155 -5.57 2.12 -8.96
N ALA A 156 -5.40 1.75 -10.24
CA ALA A 156 -4.70 0.51 -10.56
C ALA A 156 -3.22 0.64 -10.20
N ALA A 157 -2.72 -0.26 -9.36
CA ALA A 157 -1.32 -0.35 -8.99
C ALA A 157 -0.50 -1.11 -10.04
N THR A 158 -1.12 -2.05 -10.72
CA THR A 158 -0.50 -2.84 -11.79
C THR A 158 -1.53 -3.27 -12.81
N LYS A 159 -1.07 -3.56 -14.03
CA LYS A 159 -1.87 -4.26 -15.03
C LYS A 159 -1.64 -5.76 -14.86
N LEU A 160 -2.70 -6.51 -14.70
CA LEU A 160 -2.69 -7.97 -14.63
C LEU A 160 -3.10 -8.60 -15.97
N GLN A 161 -2.65 -9.82 -16.20
CA GLN A 161 -3.17 -10.68 -17.25
C GLN A 161 -4.54 -11.22 -16.83
N GLU A 162 -5.28 -11.79 -17.79
CA GLU A 162 -6.57 -12.39 -17.49
C GLU A 162 -6.44 -13.55 -16.50
N GLY A 163 -7.23 -13.50 -15.43
CA GLY A 163 -7.20 -14.51 -14.37
C GLY A 163 -5.97 -14.47 -13.47
N ASP A 164 -5.10 -13.45 -13.58
CA ASP A 164 -3.93 -13.29 -12.71
C ASP A 164 -4.24 -12.44 -11.48
N GLU A 165 -3.49 -12.65 -10.43
CA GLU A 165 -3.50 -11.86 -9.20
C GLU A 165 -2.09 -11.50 -8.78
N VAL A 166 -1.94 -10.43 -8.02
CA VAL A 166 -0.67 -10.11 -7.37
C VAL A 166 -0.44 -11.07 -6.22
N ALA A 167 0.68 -11.78 -6.24
CA ALA A 167 1.10 -12.66 -5.16
C ALA A 167 1.86 -11.92 -4.06
N ASN A 168 2.68 -10.93 -4.44
CA ASN A 168 3.49 -10.18 -3.49
C ASN A 168 3.79 -8.77 -4.00
N VAL A 169 3.82 -7.81 -3.08
CA VAL A 169 4.37 -6.46 -3.29
C VAL A 169 5.36 -6.18 -2.17
N CYS A 170 6.57 -5.76 -2.53
CA CYS A 170 7.63 -5.47 -1.57
C CYS A 170 8.32 -4.15 -1.89
N VAL A 171 8.65 -3.39 -0.86
CA VAL A 171 9.52 -2.21 -1.00
C VAL A 171 10.95 -2.68 -1.25
N TYR A 172 11.52 -2.27 -2.38
CA TYR A 172 12.91 -2.56 -2.70
C TYR A 172 13.84 -1.64 -1.92
N GLN A 173 14.74 -2.23 -1.15
CA GLN A 173 15.78 -1.54 -0.41
C GLN A 173 17.17 -2.01 -0.88
N ASP A 174 17.58 -3.17 -0.38
CA ASP A 174 18.90 -3.75 -0.62
C ASP A 174 18.86 -5.28 -0.79
N GLN A 175 17.68 -5.83 -1.08
CA GLN A 175 17.53 -7.26 -1.36
C GLN A 175 18.29 -7.59 -2.65
N LYS A 176 19.23 -8.52 -2.55
CA LYS A 176 20.01 -8.95 -3.72
C LYS A 176 19.32 -10.08 -4.48
N TYR A 177 18.69 -11.00 -3.77
CA TYR A 177 18.06 -12.17 -4.36
C TYR A 177 16.56 -12.19 -4.09
N ILE A 178 15.82 -12.67 -5.08
CA ILE A 178 14.42 -13.05 -4.97
C ILE A 178 14.30 -14.56 -5.15
N ILE A 179 13.48 -15.19 -4.35
CA ILE A 179 13.17 -16.62 -4.44
C ILE A 179 11.67 -16.75 -4.65
N LEU A 180 11.30 -17.35 -5.77
CA LEU A 180 9.92 -17.68 -6.11
C LEU A 180 9.69 -19.15 -5.80
N GLN A 181 8.66 -19.45 -5.02
CA GLN A 181 8.18 -20.80 -4.74
C GLN A 181 6.88 -21.02 -5.49
N SER A 182 6.79 -22.06 -6.31
CA SER A 182 5.54 -22.44 -6.95
C SER A 182 4.78 -23.45 -6.09
N LYS A 183 3.49 -23.59 -6.35
CA LYS A 183 2.57 -24.51 -5.71
C LYS A 183 2.98 -25.98 -5.94
N ASP A 184 3.50 -26.29 -7.12
CA ASP A 184 4.07 -27.60 -7.43
C ASP A 184 5.36 -27.90 -6.68
N GLY A 185 5.93 -26.90 -6.00
CA GLY A 185 7.09 -27.04 -5.13
C GLY A 185 8.42 -26.80 -5.80
N PHE A 186 8.44 -26.09 -6.89
CA PHE A 186 9.67 -25.59 -7.51
C PHE A 186 10.11 -24.29 -6.85
N PHE A 187 11.42 -24.16 -6.65
CA PHE A 187 12.06 -22.97 -6.12
C PHE A 187 12.97 -22.37 -7.18
N LEU A 188 12.83 -21.09 -7.47
CA LEU A 188 13.71 -20.37 -8.37
C LEU A 188 14.33 -19.18 -7.63
N ARG A 189 15.66 -19.19 -7.49
CA ARG A 189 16.44 -18.09 -6.93
C ARG A 189 17.19 -17.36 -8.04
N PHE A 190 17.01 -16.04 -8.13
CA PHE A 190 17.74 -15.20 -9.10
C PHE A 190 17.99 -13.80 -8.53
N GLU A 191 18.81 -13.00 -9.21
CA GLU A 191 19.14 -11.66 -8.75
C GLU A 191 18.01 -10.68 -9.03
N VAL A 192 17.69 -9.83 -8.05
CA VAL A 192 16.65 -8.80 -8.20
C VAL A 192 16.98 -7.82 -9.33
N GLU A 193 18.26 -7.60 -9.62
CA GLU A 193 18.73 -6.75 -10.72
C GLU A 193 18.29 -7.23 -12.11
N GLU A 194 17.93 -8.51 -12.27
CA GLU A 194 17.35 -9.03 -13.51
C GLU A 194 15.91 -8.57 -13.75
N ILE A 195 15.25 -7.99 -12.74
CA ILE A 195 13.87 -7.49 -12.84
C ILE A 195 13.90 -6.06 -13.38
N PRO A 196 13.38 -5.81 -14.59
CA PRO A 196 13.40 -4.49 -15.19
C PRO A 196 12.42 -3.54 -14.49
N GLU A 197 12.79 -2.27 -14.44
CA GLU A 197 11.87 -1.21 -14.07
C GLU A 197 10.85 -1.00 -15.19
N LYS A 198 9.58 -0.96 -14.83
CA LYS A 198 8.42 -0.79 -15.72
C LYS A 198 7.43 0.18 -15.09
N LYS A 199 6.59 0.78 -15.94
CA LYS A 199 5.48 1.61 -15.49
C LYS A 199 4.42 0.77 -14.77
N LYS A 200 3.66 1.41 -13.86
CA LYS A 200 2.55 0.74 -13.16
C LYS A 200 1.56 0.07 -14.11
N ASN A 201 1.29 0.66 -15.28
CA ASN A 201 0.37 0.13 -16.28
C ASN A 201 0.94 -1.01 -17.15
N ALA A 202 2.17 -1.46 -16.91
CA ALA A 202 2.76 -2.60 -17.61
C ALA A 202 2.48 -3.90 -16.83
N VAL A 203 2.39 -5.01 -17.54
CA VAL A 203 2.24 -6.36 -16.95
C VAL A 203 3.54 -6.80 -16.27
N GLY A 204 4.69 -6.43 -16.84
CA GLY A 204 6.00 -6.87 -16.37
C GLY A 204 6.64 -7.88 -17.29
N VAL A 205 7.56 -8.65 -16.75
CA VAL A 205 8.30 -9.72 -17.45
C VAL A 205 8.15 -11.03 -16.69
N ARG A 206 8.34 -12.15 -17.35
CA ARG A 206 8.29 -13.45 -16.68
C ARG A 206 9.46 -13.59 -15.70
N GLY A 207 9.14 -13.82 -14.43
CA GLY A 207 10.09 -14.13 -13.38
C GLY A 207 10.39 -15.62 -13.35
N MET A 208 9.36 -16.45 -13.31
CA MET A 208 9.47 -17.91 -13.26
C MET A 208 8.63 -18.55 -14.37
N LYS A 209 9.15 -19.59 -14.98
CA LYS A 209 8.41 -20.40 -15.95
C LYS A 209 7.62 -21.47 -15.21
N LEU A 210 6.32 -21.27 -15.11
CA LEU A 210 5.38 -22.19 -14.47
C LEU A 210 4.86 -23.23 -15.46
N SER A 211 4.49 -24.39 -14.94
CA SER A 211 3.73 -25.40 -15.68
C SER A 211 2.26 -25.01 -15.77
N ASP A 212 1.50 -25.66 -16.65
CA ASP A 212 0.06 -25.40 -16.78
C ASP A 212 -0.66 -25.70 -15.45
N GLY A 213 -1.40 -24.71 -14.95
CA GLY A 213 -2.13 -24.79 -13.70
C GLY A 213 -1.30 -24.56 -12.43
N ASP A 214 0.02 -24.39 -12.55
CA ASP A 214 0.88 -24.01 -11.42
C ASP A 214 0.83 -22.50 -11.20
N GLU A 215 1.05 -22.06 -9.97
CA GLU A 215 1.06 -20.65 -9.59
C GLU A 215 2.13 -20.36 -8.53
N ILE A 216 2.53 -19.12 -8.40
CA ILE A 216 3.42 -18.68 -7.32
C ILE A 216 2.64 -18.75 -6.00
N GLU A 217 3.17 -19.52 -5.05
CA GLU A 217 2.63 -19.69 -3.70
C GLU A 217 3.28 -18.73 -2.70
N ALA A 218 4.60 -18.59 -2.77
CA ALA A 218 5.34 -17.72 -1.87
C ALA A 218 6.50 -17.00 -2.57
N VAL A 219 6.84 -15.83 -2.04
CA VAL A 219 7.94 -15.00 -2.52
C VAL A 219 8.80 -14.62 -1.32
N PHE A 220 10.10 -14.85 -1.44
CA PHE A 220 11.07 -14.49 -0.41
C PHE A 220 12.14 -13.59 -1.00
N TYR A 221 12.72 -12.77 -0.14
CA TYR A 221 13.81 -11.87 -0.48
C TYR A 221 14.96 -12.09 0.49
N THR A 222 16.17 -12.17 -0.02
CA THR A 222 17.36 -12.38 0.80
C THR A 222 18.50 -11.47 0.39
N ARG A 223 19.39 -11.26 1.35
CA ARG A 223 20.70 -10.61 1.17
C ARG A 223 21.81 -11.66 1.20
N PRO A 224 23.00 -11.34 0.67
CA PRO A 224 24.17 -12.21 0.87
C PRO A 224 24.42 -12.44 2.36
N GLY A 225 24.54 -13.68 2.75
CA GLY A 225 24.79 -14.07 4.14
C GLY A 225 23.55 -14.28 5.01
N ASP A 226 22.35 -14.01 4.52
CA ASP A 226 21.12 -14.35 5.26
C ASP A 226 21.00 -15.88 5.40
N GLU A 227 20.67 -16.34 6.61
CA GLU A 227 20.41 -17.75 6.92
C GLU A 227 18.91 -18.10 6.94
N THR A 228 18.11 -17.30 6.23
CA THR A 228 16.66 -17.50 6.14
C THR A 228 16.36 -18.90 5.59
N SER A 229 15.54 -19.65 6.31
CA SER A 229 15.11 -20.99 5.94
C SER A 229 13.59 -21.11 5.96
N VAL A 230 13.07 -22.03 5.17
CA VAL A 230 11.65 -22.38 5.12
C VAL A 230 11.47 -23.88 5.29
N GLU A 231 10.42 -24.28 5.98
CA GLU A 231 10.02 -25.68 6.08
C GLU A 231 9.22 -26.06 4.84
N TYR A 232 9.74 -27.04 4.09
CA TYR A 232 9.06 -27.56 2.92
C TYR A 232 9.12 -29.08 2.88
N LYS A 233 7.96 -29.76 2.83
CA LYS A 233 7.84 -31.23 2.81
C LYS A 233 8.72 -31.91 3.89
N SER A 234 8.63 -31.41 5.13
CA SER A 234 9.40 -31.92 6.29
C SER A 234 10.93 -31.78 6.16
N ARG A 235 11.39 -30.88 5.34
CA ARG A 235 12.80 -30.49 5.20
C ARG A 235 12.97 -29.00 5.39
N THR A 236 14.02 -28.61 6.08
CA THR A 236 14.42 -27.21 6.20
C THR A 236 15.27 -26.83 4.98
N LEU A 237 14.79 -25.88 4.18
CA LEU A 237 15.52 -25.35 3.04
C LEU A 237 16.11 -23.98 3.40
N VAL A 238 17.42 -23.86 3.36
CA VAL A 238 18.10 -22.57 3.51
C VAL A 238 18.07 -21.86 2.17
N LEU A 239 17.36 -20.72 2.11
CA LEU A 239 17.05 -20.05 0.85
C LEU A 239 18.29 -19.60 0.06
N ASN A 240 19.33 -19.16 0.77
CA ASN A 240 20.58 -18.74 0.15
C ASN A 240 21.47 -19.89 -0.36
N GLN A 241 21.17 -21.13 0.00
CA GLN A 241 21.85 -22.33 -0.52
C GLN A 241 21.19 -22.87 -1.80
N LEU A 242 20.00 -22.39 -2.16
CA LEU A 242 19.37 -22.74 -3.43
C LEU A 242 20.28 -22.30 -4.58
N LYS A 243 20.31 -23.11 -5.64
CA LYS A 243 21.08 -22.81 -6.84
C LYS A 243 20.66 -21.45 -7.42
N LEU A 244 21.63 -20.56 -7.63
CA LEU A 244 21.38 -19.33 -8.35
C LEU A 244 21.15 -19.66 -9.83
N ALA A 245 20.04 -19.17 -10.37
CA ALA A 245 19.67 -19.31 -11.76
C ALA A 245 19.34 -17.94 -12.35
N HIS A 246 18.86 -17.92 -13.57
CA HIS A 246 18.37 -16.72 -14.22
C HIS A 246 16.85 -16.64 -14.18
N ARG A 247 16.33 -15.42 -14.25
CA ARG A 247 14.92 -15.15 -14.48
C ARG A 247 14.38 -15.97 -15.68
N ASP A 248 13.10 -16.27 -15.70
CA ASP A 248 12.44 -17.07 -16.74
C ASP A 248 12.90 -18.55 -16.81
N SER A 249 13.48 -19.05 -15.72
CA SER A 249 13.79 -20.47 -15.54
C SER A 249 12.63 -21.19 -14.84
N LYS A 250 12.60 -22.52 -14.90
CA LYS A 250 11.56 -23.33 -14.24
C LYS A 250 11.78 -23.47 -12.73
N GLY A 251 12.99 -23.31 -12.26
CA GLY A 251 13.38 -23.65 -10.89
C GLY A 251 13.77 -25.12 -10.70
N CYS A 252 14.05 -25.49 -9.46
CA CYS A 252 14.45 -26.85 -9.04
C CYS A 252 13.64 -27.30 -7.82
#